data_bf39b0a461ca2276828d8659dd20b90a
#
_entry.id   bf39b0a461ca2276828d8659dd20b90a
#
_cell.length_a   1.000
_cell.length_b   1.000
_cell.length_c   1.000
_cell.angle_alpha   90.00
_cell.angle_beta   90.00
_cell.angle_gamma   90.00
#
_symmetry.space_group_name_H-M   'P 1'
#
loop_
_entity.id
_entity.type
_entity.pdbx_description
1 polymer ?
#
loop_
_entity_poly.entity_id
_entity_poly.type
_entity_poly.pdbx_seq_one_letter_code
_entity_poly.pdbx_strand_id
1 'polypeptide(L)'
;MLQFQQSPYIKPYIDRCTSLRQASTNDFDANMFKFLANSIFGRSLMNVRKHQNVVLSNRRKYSLKKLSSHLYRGFKIFDNELIAIQCAKSSVVLAHPIFIGFSVLETSKEHMYDFYYRTLLDDVFADSSCKYIYGDTDSLILKIESEKDVYETMKTHSKHFDMSSYPSDTRYFDKTNKKVPGKFKDELASHFPCVIKEVVALRPKAYSILVGDDSTKSACKGVNRAVIKTLTHERFRSVQQTQQHHVAKMSRIQATGHNLMTIELTKIALSSYEDKRFYLDATHSRAYGHCADQSERSVAPLPADNTDADSDADETASIVSLSNSSDDIEEII
;
A
#
# COMPACT_ATOMS: atom_id res chain seq x y z
N MET A 1 -16.71 18.42 -18.41
CA MET A 1 -15.41 18.84 -17.86
C MET A 1 -15.69 19.60 -16.57
N LEU A 2 -15.04 19.22 -15.46
CA LEU A 2 -15.13 19.95 -14.19
C LEU A 2 -13.88 20.80 -14.03
N GLN A 3 -14.05 22.06 -13.65
CA GLN A 3 -12.95 22.99 -13.41
C GLN A 3 -13.05 23.51 -11.97
N PHE A 4 -11.94 23.49 -11.25
CA PHE A 4 -11.86 23.94 -9.86
C PHE A 4 -10.81 25.06 -9.72
N GLN A 5 -11.08 26.01 -8.85
CA GLN A 5 -10.07 26.95 -8.40
C GLN A 5 -9.18 26.26 -7.36
N GLN A 6 -7.90 26.20 -7.62
CA GLN A 6 -6.92 25.55 -6.73
C GLN A 6 -6.37 26.55 -5.70
N SER A 7 -6.19 26.05 -4.48
CA SER A 7 -5.43 26.77 -3.45
C SER A 7 -4.77 25.79 -2.48
N PRO A 8 -3.62 26.10 -1.89
CA PRO A 8 -2.89 25.20 -1.01
C PRO A 8 -3.45 25.20 0.43
N TYR A 9 -4.77 25.15 0.60
CA TYR A 9 -5.43 25.32 1.91
C TYR A 9 -5.13 24.20 2.93
N ILE A 10 -4.71 23.00 2.49
CA ILE A 10 -4.28 21.92 3.38
C ILE A 10 -2.79 22.07 3.77
N LYS A 11 -2.01 22.83 2.99
CA LYS A 11 -0.57 22.98 3.19
C LYS A 11 -0.17 23.34 4.62
N PRO A 12 -0.79 24.33 5.31
CA PRO A 12 -0.40 24.68 6.68
C PRO A 12 -0.51 23.52 7.67
N TYR A 13 -1.53 22.66 7.50
CA TYR A 13 -1.68 21.48 8.33
C TYR A 13 -0.59 20.44 8.06
N ILE A 14 -0.30 20.15 6.79
CA ILE A 14 0.74 19.20 6.41
C ILE A 14 2.12 19.70 6.86
N ASP A 15 2.42 20.99 6.66
CA ASP A 15 3.67 21.61 7.13
C ASP A 15 3.81 21.47 8.66
N ARG A 16 2.72 21.66 9.41
CA ARG A 16 2.73 21.50 10.87
C ARG A 16 2.99 20.04 11.27
N CYS A 17 2.31 19.08 10.65
CA CYS A 17 2.56 17.65 10.88
C CYS A 17 4.01 17.28 10.56
N THR A 18 4.54 17.76 9.45
CA THR A 18 5.93 17.52 9.03
C THR A 18 6.92 18.10 10.04
N SER A 19 6.74 19.36 10.48
CA SER A 19 7.60 19.98 11.48
C SER A 19 7.61 19.22 12.80
N LEU A 20 6.44 18.80 13.29
CA LEU A 20 6.31 18.02 14.51
C LEU A 20 6.97 16.64 14.37
N ARG A 21 6.82 16.00 13.21
CA ARG A 21 7.47 14.73 12.89
C ARG A 21 9.00 14.86 12.86
N GLN A 22 9.52 15.95 12.30
CA GLN A 22 10.97 16.23 12.26
C GLN A 22 11.54 16.47 13.67
N ALA A 23 10.77 17.17 14.51
CA ALA A 23 11.13 17.48 15.90
C ALA A 23 10.97 16.30 16.86
N SER A 24 10.28 15.23 16.46
CA SER A 24 10.02 14.07 17.32
C SER A 24 11.32 13.35 17.68
N THR A 25 11.46 13.02 18.96
CA THR A 25 12.62 12.32 19.53
C THR A 25 12.40 10.81 19.62
N ASN A 26 11.17 10.33 19.44
CA ASN A 26 10.81 8.92 19.46
C ASN A 26 9.97 8.55 18.23
N ASP A 27 9.95 7.26 17.92
CA ASP A 27 9.26 6.74 16.73
C ASP A 27 7.74 6.79 16.85
N PHE A 28 7.20 6.65 18.05
CA PHE A 28 5.76 6.74 18.28
C PHE A 28 5.20 8.09 17.85
N ASP A 29 5.78 9.19 18.33
CA ASP A 29 5.35 10.54 17.95
C ASP A 29 5.57 10.80 16.46
N ALA A 30 6.71 10.39 15.91
CA ALA A 30 7.00 10.53 14.50
C ALA A 30 5.96 9.81 13.62
N ASN A 31 5.56 8.61 14.04
CA ASN A 31 4.55 7.81 13.34
C ASN A 31 3.14 8.39 13.52
N MET A 32 2.81 8.90 14.70
CA MET A 32 1.54 9.57 14.95
C MET A 32 1.37 10.79 14.03
N PHE A 33 2.38 11.64 13.88
CA PHE A 33 2.30 12.80 12.98
C PHE A 33 2.25 12.38 11.50
N LYS A 34 2.92 11.29 11.12
CA LYS A 34 2.75 10.69 9.78
C LYS A 34 1.31 10.22 9.57
N PHE A 35 0.74 9.51 10.54
CA PHE A 35 -0.64 9.04 10.47
C PHE A 35 -1.64 10.21 10.38
N LEU A 36 -1.46 11.28 11.15
CA LEU A 36 -2.32 12.46 11.10
C LEU A 36 -2.29 13.12 9.72
N ALA A 37 -1.11 13.28 9.10
CA ALA A 37 -1.00 13.81 7.74
C ALA A 37 -1.73 12.94 6.71
N ASN A 38 -1.58 11.62 6.79
CA ASN A 38 -2.21 10.67 5.88
C ASN A 38 -3.72 10.54 6.09
N SER A 39 -4.22 10.76 7.32
CA SER A 39 -5.64 10.58 7.66
C SER A 39 -6.56 11.53 6.91
N ILE A 40 -6.12 12.73 6.53
CA ILE A 40 -6.91 13.68 5.73
C ILE A 40 -7.25 13.05 4.37
N PHE A 41 -6.25 12.50 3.70
CA PHE A 41 -6.43 11.84 2.42
C PHE A 41 -7.44 10.69 2.54
N GLY A 42 -7.20 9.75 3.45
CA GLY A 42 -8.09 8.62 3.66
C GLY A 42 -9.52 9.03 4.03
N ARG A 43 -9.66 10.02 4.91
CA ARG A 43 -10.98 10.53 5.32
C ARG A 43 -11.75 11.16 4.15
N SER A 44 -11.08 11.86 3.25
CA SER A 44 -11.73 12.48 2.09
C SER A 44 -12.34 11.46 1.12
N LEU A 45 -11.72 10.29 0.98
CA LEU A 45 -12.16 9.19 0.10
C LEU A 45 -13.03 8.15 0.79
N MET A 46 -13.38 8.32 2.06
CA MET A 46 -14.11 7.32 2.83
C MET A 46 -15.49 7.02 2.22
N ASN A 47 -15.76 5.73 2.00
CA ASN A 47 -17.05 5.28 1.49
C ASN A 47 -18.12 5.25 2.58
N VAL A 48 -18.85 6.34 2.73
CA VAL A 48 -19.90 6.48 3.74
C VAL A 48 -21.11 5.55 3.55
N ARG A 49 -21.28 4.95 2.35
CA ARG A 49 -22.35 3.98 2.08
C ARG A 49 -22.12 2.66 2.79
N LYS A 50 -20.86 2.31 3.11
CA LYS A 50 -20.49 1.10 3.87
C LYS A 50 -20.72 1.27 5.38
N HIS A 51 -21.02 2.46 5.87
CA HIS A 51 -21.26 2.71 7.28
C HIS A 51 -22.57 2.10 7.76
N GLN A 52 -22.49 1.42 8.88
CA GLN A 52 -23.63 0.80 9.53
C GLN A 52 -24.06 1.64 10.74
N ASN A 53 -25.32 1.47 11.13
CA ASN A 53 -25.86 2.05 12.35
C ASN A 53 -26.00 0.96 13.39
N VAL A 54 -25.15 1.01 14.42
CA VAL A 54 -25.21 0.07 15.55
C VAL A 54 -25.89 0.75 16.73
N VAL A 55 -26.97 0.14 17.20
CA VAL A 55 -27.74 0.62 18.33
C VAL A 55 -27.52 -0.33 19.51
N LEU A 56 -27.00 0.20 20.61
CA LEU A 56 -26.95 -0.51 21.89
C LEU A 56 -28.27 -0.29 22.63
N SER A 57 -28.86 -1.36 23.14
CA SER A 57 -30.14 -1.28 23.84
C SER A 57 -30.25 -2.28 25.01
N ASN A 58 -30.76 -1.81 26.09
CA ASN A 58 -31.20 -2.62 27.25
C ASN A 58 -32.74 -2.66 27.41
N ARG A 59 -33.47 -2.09 26.42
CA ARG A 59 -34.93 -1.99 26.49
C ARG A 59 -35.57 -2.98 25.52
N ARG A 60 -36.21 -4.03 26.06
CA ARG A 60 -36.83 -5.10 25.26
C ARG A 60 -37.74 -4.58 24.14
N LYS A 61 -38.65 -3.66 24.43
CA LYS A 61 -39.62 -3.12 23.44
C LYS A 61 -38.91 -2.39 22.32
N TYR A 62 -37.89 -1.61 22.63
CA TYR A 62 -37.10 -0.88 21.63
C TYR A 62 -36.27 -1.84 20.77
N SER A 63 -35.67 -2.82 21.41
CA SER A 63 -34.89 -3.86 20.69
C SER A 63 -35.74 -4.62 19.71
N LEU A 64 -36.93 -5.08 20.10
CA LEU A 64 -37.87 -5.79 19.23
C LEU A 64 -38.29 -4.91 18.02
N LYS A 65 -38.55 -3.62 18.25
CA LYS A 65 -38.86 -2.67 17.17
C LYS A 65 -37.70 -2.54 16.17
N LYS A 66 -36.46 -2.58 16.61
CA LYS A 66 -35.29 -2.51 15.73
C LYS A 66 -35.05 -3.82 14.99
N LEU A 67 -35.22 -4.95 15.68
CA LEU A 67 -35.11 -6.29 15.08
C LEU A 67 -36.14 -6.55 13.99
N SER A 68 -37.38 -6.02 14.15
CA SER A 68 -38.44 -6.12 13.13
C SER A 68 -38.34 -5.08 12.00
N SER A 69 -37.32 -4.23 12.01
CA SER A 69 -37.14 -3.23 10.95
C SER A 69 -36.60 -3.86 9.68
N HIS A 70 -37.07 -3.41 8.51
CA HIS A 70 -36.51 -3.79 7.21
C HIS A 70 -35.02 -3.38 7.04
N LEU A 71 -34.54 -2.46 7.87
CA LEU A 71 -33.12 -2.04 7.91
C LEU A 71 -32.25 -2.95 8.76
N TYR A 72 -32.82 -3.92 9.46
CA TYR A 72 -32.08 -4.86 10.27
C TYR A 72 -31.06 -5.67 9.43
N ARG A 73 -29.84 -5.85 9.98
CA ARG A 73 -28.75 -6.62 9.37
C ARG A 73 -28.24 -7.75 10.26
N GLY A 74 -28.21 -7.51 11.56
CA GLY A 74 -27.72 -8.50 12.52
C GLY A 74 -27.79 -7.97 13.95
N PHE A 75 -27.54 -8.86 14.91
CA PHE A 75 -27.46 -8.48 16.32
C PHE A 75 -26.39 -9.30 17.05
N LYS A 76 -25.98 -8.79 18.21
CA LYS A 76 -25.18 -9.52 19.20
C LYS A 76 -25.73 -9.25 20.58
N ILE A 77 -25.98 -10.31 21.35
CA ILE A 77 -26.29 -10.25 22.76
C ILE A 77 -24.97 -10.28 23.52
N PHE A 78 -24.72 -9.28 24.37
CA PHE A 78 -23.55 -9.24 25.24
C PHE A 78 -23.85 -9.91 26.59
N ASP A 79 -25.03 -9.64 27.13
CA ASP A 79 -25.56 -10.25 28.37
C ASP A 79 -27.10 -10.19 28.38
N ASN A 80 -27.70 -10.52 29.51
CA ASN A 80 -29.16 -10.53 29.66
C ASN A 80 -29.81 -9.14 29.53
N GLU A 81 -29.03 -8.08 29.66
CA GLU A 81 -29.53 -6.69 29.70
C GLU A 81 -29.03 -5.85 28.53
N LEU A 82 -28.08 -6.34 27.73
CA LEU A 82 -27.45 -5.54 26.65
C LEU A 82 -27.39 -6.28 25.33
N ILE A 83 -28.01 -5.68 24.31
CA ILE A 83 -27.98 -6.13 22.93
C ILE A 83 -27.47 -5.02 22.01
N ALA A 84 -26.55 -5.36 21.10
CA ALA A 84 -26.21 -4.52 19.96
C ALA A 84 -27.03 -4.95 18.74
N ILE A 85 -27.71 -4.01 18.10
CA ILE A 85 -28.51 -4.24 16.89
C ILE A 85 -27.89 -3.43 15.76
N GLN A 86 -27.49 -4.13 14.72
CA GLN A 86 -26.90 -3.56 13.53
C GLN A 86 -28.01 -3.31 12.49
N CYS A 87 -28.09 -2.08 12.02
CA CYS A 87 -29.05 -1.66 10.98
C CYS A 87 -28.32 -0.99 9.82
N ALA A 88 -28.85 -1.16 8.62
CA ALA A 88 -28.46 -0.31 7.51
C ALA A 88 -28.90 1.15 7.77
N LYS A 89 -28.21 2.10 7.14
CA LYS A 89 -28.67 3.50 7.13
C LYS A 89 -29.77 3.68 6.10
N SER A 90 -30.85 4.34 6.48
CA SER A 90 -31.96 4.66 5.56
C SER A 90 -31.58 5.76 4.58
N SER A 91 -30.68 6.65 4.98
CA SER A 91 -30.16 7.73 4.15
C SER A 91 -28.69 7.94 4.40
N VAL A 92 -27.96 8.35 3.39
CA VAL A 92 -26.53 8.63 3.44
C VAL A 92 -26.28 10.02 2.85
N VAL A 93 -25.61 10.87 3.63
CA VAL A 93 -25.19 12.20 3.16
C VAL A 93 -23.82 12.06 2.47
N LEU A 94 -23.77 12.33 1.18
CA LEU A 94 -22.53 12.29 0.38
C LEU A 94 -21.84 13.66 0.40
N ALA A 95 -21.38 14.08 1.58
CA ALA A 95 -20.76 15.39 1.79
C ALA A 95 -19.22 15.31 1.92
N HIS A 96 -18.61 14.16 1.68
CA HIS A 96 -17.14 14.05 1.71
C HIS A 96 -16.52 14.75 0.51
N PRO A 97 -15.47 15.53 0.70
CA PRO A 97 -14.77 16.23 -0.36
C PRO A 97 -13.84 15.27 -1.13
N ILE A 98 -14.43 14.32 -1.86
CA ILE A 98 -13.69 13.27 -2.61
C ILE A 98 -12.69 13.84 -3.62
N PHE A 99 -12.92 15.08 -4.09
CA PHE A 99 -12.00 15.78 -4.98
C PHE A 99 -10.63 16.02 -4.34
N ILE A 100 -10.53 16.14 -3.01
CA ILE A 100 -9.24 16.27 -2.30
C ILE A 100 -8.43 14.99 -2.51
N GLY A 101 -9.01 13.84 -2.16
CA GLY A 101 -8.32 12.56 -2.30
C GLY A 101 -8.00 12.22 -3.76
N PHE A 102 -8.91 12.52 -4.68
CA PHE A 102 -8.66 12.39 -6.11
C PHE A 102 -7.46 13.25 -6.55
N SER A 103 -7.43 14.53 -6.19
CA SER A 103 -6.33 15.43 -6.55
C SER A 103 -5.01 14.97 -5.96
N VAL A 104 -4.99 14.51 -4.71
CA VAL A 104 -3.77 13.99 -4.07
C VAL A 104 -3.24 12.78 -4.84
N LEU A 105 -4.11 11.84 -5.23
CA LEU A 105 -3.71 10.65 -6.01
C LEU A 105 -3.13 11.03 -7.37
N GLU A 106 -3.80 11.90 -8.11
CA GLU A 106 -3.34 12.28 -9.45
C GLU A 106 -2.05 13.11 -9.39
N THR A 107 -1.94 14.05 -8.45
CA THR A 107 -0.71 14.84 -8.24
C THR A 107 0.46 13.95 -7.80
N SER A 108 0.21 12.93 -6.98
CA SER A 108 1.27 11.98 -6.59
C SER A 108 1.78 11.16 -7.77
N LYS A 109 0.90 10.72 -8.68
CA LYS A 109 1.31 10.04 -9.91
C LYS A 109 2.13 10.97 -10.82
N GLU A 110 1.65 12.20 -11.01
CA GLU A 110 2.38 13.21 -11.78
C GLU A 110 3.78 13.42 -11.21
N HIS A 111 3.90 13.57 -9.88
CA HIS A 111 5.20 13.72 -9.22
C HIS A 111 6.12 12.51 -9.44
N MET A 112 5.59 11.28 -9.37
CA MET A 112 6.38 10.06 -9.63
C MET A 112 6.86 9.99 -11.08
N TYR A 113 6.00 10.31 -12.05
CA TYR A 113 6.37 10.32 -13.46
C TYR A 113 7.36 11.45 -13.79
N ASP A 114 7.14 12.65 -13.27
CA ASP A 114 8.05 13.78 -13.42
C ASP A 114 9.44 13.46 -12.85
N PHE A 115 9.47 12.85 -11.67
CA PHE A 115 10.72 12.40 -11.06
C PHE A 115 11.42 11.33 -11.92
N TYR A 116 10.71 10.31 -12.38
CA TYR A 116 11.34 9.26 -13.19
C TYR A 116 11.80 9.77 -14.55
N TYR A 117 10.91 10.38 -15.33
CA TYR A 117 11.22 10.77 -16.72
C TYR A 117 12.09 12.01 -16.79
N ARG A 118 11.71 13.10 -16.12
CA ARG A 118 12.40 14.38 -16.24
C ARG A 118 13.58 14.50 -15.29
N THR A 119 13.42 14.08 -14.03
CA THR A 119 14.49 14.25 -13.06
C THR A 119 15.55 13.16 -13.20
N LEU A 120 15.17 11.88 -13.21
CA LEU A 120 16.15 10.80 -13.28
C LEU A 120 16.74 10.62 -14.70
N LEU A 121 15.89 10.52 -15.73
CA LEU A 121 16.38 10.23 -17.08
C LEU A 121 16.98 11.43 -17.79
N ASP A 122 16.41 12.63 -17.62
CA ASP A 122 16.83 13.82 -18.36
C ASP A 122 17.88 14.68 -17.62
N ASP A 123 17.98 14.57 -16.28
CA ASP A 123 18.89 15.41 -15.47
C ASP A 123 19.91 14.56 -14.70
N VAL A 124 19.49 13.75 -13.74
CA VAL A 124 20.41 13.09 -12.79
C VAL A 124 21.28 12.02 -13.44
N PHE A 125 20.69 11.18 -14.28
CA PHE A 125 21.33 10.04 -14.96
C PHE A 125 21.25 10.18 -16.48
N ALA A 126 21.25 11.40 -17.01
CA ALA A 126 21.15 11.65 -18.45
C ALA A 126 22.24 10.96 -19.28
N ASP A 127 23.45 10.84 -18.73
CA ASP A 127 24.59 10.14 -19.36
C ASP A 127 24.66 8.65 -19.01
N SER A 128 23.60 8.07 -18.45
CA SER A 128 23.62 6.70 -17.90
C SER A 128 22.40 5.92 -18.40
N SER A 129 22.52 4.58 -18.38
CA SER A 129 21.36 3.72 -18.62
C SER A 129 20.58 3.54 -17.34
N CYS A 130 19.39 4.13 -17.23
CA CYS A 130 18.49 3.99 -16.09
C CYS A 130 17.20 3.27 -16.53
N LYS A 131 16.99 2.05 -16.02
CA LYS A 131 15.84 1.21 -16.40
C LYS A 131 14.93 0.96 -15.20
N TYR A 132 13.65 1.15 -15.42
CA TYR A 132 12.60 0.81 -14.46
C TYR A 132 12.43 -0.71 -14.38
N ILE A 133 12.53 -1.27 -13.16
CA ILE A 133 12.36 -2.71 -12.90
C ILE A 133 11.00 -2.98 -12.25
N TYR A 134 10.70 -2.24 -11.18
CA TYR A 134 9.46 -2.40 -10.41
C TYR A 134 9.12 -1.11 -9.68
N GLY A 135 7.85 -0.91 -9.38
CA GLY A 135 7.42 0.20 -8.53
C GLY A 135 6.06 -0.08 -7.89
N ASP A 136 5.82 0.58 -6.79
CA ASP A 136 4.57 0.49 -6.06
C ASP A 136 4.22 1.87 -5.48
N THR A 137 3.24 2.51 -6.09
CA THR A 137 2.64 3.79 -5.68
C THR A 137 3.65 4.95 -5.62
N ASP A 138 4.61 4.89 -4.71
CA ASP A 138 5.56 5.96 -4.33
C ASP A 138 7.01 5.46 -4.24
N SER A 139 7.28 4.27 -4.79
CA SER A 139 8.61 3.68 -4.81
C SER A 139 9.00 3.17 -6.20
N LEU A 140 10.29 3.24 -6.48
CA LEU A 140 10.90 2.79 -7.73
C LEU A 140 12.05 1.83 -7.41
N ILE A 141 12.14 0.71 -8.11
CA ILE A 141 13.33 -0.14 -8.19
C ILE A 141 13.92 0.07 -9.58
N LEU A 142 15.15 0.52 -9.62
CA LEU A 142 15.82 0.94 -10.82
C LEU A 142 17.10 0.11 -11.04
N LYS A 143 17.41 -0.17 -12.29
CA LYS A 143 18.73 -0.63 -12.71
C LYS A 143 19.46 0.54 -13.36
N ILE A 144 20.56 0.99 -12.74
CA ILE A 144 21.35 2.11 -13.20
C ILE A 144 22.73 1.57 -13.61
N GLU A 145 23.09 1.76 -14.87
CA GLU A 145 24.39 1.44 -15.43
C GLU A 145 25.09 2.75 -15.78
N SER A 146 26.11 3.13 -15.00
CA SER A 146 26.81 4.42 -15.13
C SER A 146 28.30 4.22 -14.97
N GLU A 147 29.10 5.00 -15.71
CA GLU A 147 30.54 5.10 -15.51
C GLU A 147 30.89 5.91 -14.24
N LYS A 148 29.99 6.80 -13.83
CA LYS A 148 30.13 7.62 -12.62
C LYS A 148 29.56 6.90 -11.42
N ASP A 149 30.08 7.19 -10.23
CA ASP A 149 29.51 6.71 -8.96
C ASP A 149 28.06 7.23 -8.81
N VAL A 150 27.11 6.30 -8.73
CA VAL A 150 25.69 6.60 -8.60
C VAL A 150 25.38 7.43 -7.34
N TYR A 151 26.05 7.13 -6.23
CA TYR A 151 25.85 7.82 -4.97
C TYR A 151 26.42 9.25 -4.99
N GLU A 152 27.55 9.45 -5.67
CA GLU A 152 28.11 10.78 -5.88
C GLU A 152 27.20 11.61 -6.79
N THR A 153 26.64 11.00 -7.83
CA THR A 153 25.66 11.65 -8.71
C THR A 153 24.40 12.05 -7.93
N MET A 154 23.85 11.18 -7.06
CA MET A 154 22.73 11.51 -6.20
C MET A 154 23.07 12.65 -5.24
N LYS A 155 24.27 12.67 -4.67
CA LYS A 155 24.72 13.74 -3.78
C LYS A 155 24.83 15.08 -4.47
N THR A 156 25.37 15.10 -5.68
CA THR A 156 25.46 16.30 -6.50
C THR A 156 24.07 16.90 -6.79
N HIS A 157 23.06 16.03 -6.93
CA HIS A 157 21.67 16.39 -7.15
C HIS A 157 20.81 16.30 -5.87
N SER A 158 21.43 16.57 -4.71
CA SER A 158 20.81 16.43 -3.37
C SER A 158 19.49 17.20 -3.20
N LYS A 159 19.22 18.22 -4.04
CA LYS A 159 17.94 18.91 -4.10
C LYS A 159 16.72 17.99 -4.26
N HIS A 160 16.92 16.78 -4.82
CA HIS A 160 15.86 15.80 -5.10
C HIS A 160 15.83 14.65 -4.08
N PHE A 161 16.91 14.45 -3.30
CA PHE A 161 17.09 13.28 -2.47
C PHE A 161 17.15 13.60 -0.97
N ASP A 162 16.66 12.67 -0.15
CA ASP A 162 16.90 12.61 1.28
C ASP A 162 18.07 11.65 1.55
N MET A 163 19.24 12.17 1.80
CA MET A 163 20.47 11.41 2.03
C MET A 163 20.72 11.10 3.52
N SER A 164 19.74 11.35 4.40
CA SER A 164 19.91 11.24 5.85
C SER A 164 19.95 9.82 6.41
N SER A 165 19.68 8.81 5.58
CA SER A 165 19.70 7.39 5.97
C SER A 165 21.03 6.70 5.71
N TYR A 166 21.96 7.33 5.00
CA TYR A 166 23.31 6.78 4.85
C TYR A 166 24.06 6.81 6.18
N PRO A 167 25.05 5.93 6.39
CA PRO A 167 25.91 5.95 7.58
C PRO A 167 26.57 7.33 7.75
N SER A 168 26.59 7.83 8.98
CA SER A 168 27.05 9.20 9.29
C SER A 168 28.54 9.46 9.05
N ASP A 169 29.33 8.40 8.93
CA ASP A 169 30.75 8.40 8.60
C ASP A 169 31.03 8.43 7.10
N THR A 170 29.99 8.30 6.27
CA THR A 170 30.15 8.36 4.82
C THR A 170 30.08 9.79 4.29
N ARG A 171 30.79 10.04 3.18
CA ARG A 171 30.72 11.33 2.47
C ARG A 171 29.35 11.63 1.88
N TYR A 172 28.45 10.62 1.79
CA TYR A 172 27.12 10.76 1.20
C TYR A 172 26.05 11.20 2.20
N PHE A 173 26.35 11.14 3.50
CA PHE A 173 25.42 11.53 4.54
C PHE A 173 25.09 13.04 4.50
N ASP A 174 23.79 13.38 4.47
CA ASP A 174 23.30 14.75 4.54
C ASP A 174 21.91 14.79 5.21
N LYS A 175 21.74 15.66 6.19
CA LYS A 175 20.48 15.86 6.94
C LYS A 175 19.54 16.91 6.32
N THR A 176 19.99 17.63 5.30
CA THR A 176 19.28 18.82 4.78
C THR A 176 17.83 18.52 4.40
N ASN A 177 17.59 17.39 3.72
CA ASN A 177 16.26 16.98 3.26
C ASN A 177 15.61 15.90 4.13
N LYS A 178 16.05 15.73 5.36
CA LYS A 178 15.53 14.68 6.24
C LYS A 178 14.02 14.79 6.45
N LYS A 179 13.28 13.75 6.07
CA LYS A 179 11.82 13.67 6.20
C LYS A 179 11.06 14.80 5.50
N VAL A 180 11.62 15.40 4.46
CA VAL A 180 10.94 16.44 3.67
C VAL A 180 10.04 15.77 2.64
N PRO A 181 8.73 16.09 2.61
CA PRO A 181 7.81 15.53 1.61
C PRO A 181 8.26 15.82 0.18
N GLY A 182 8.08 14.86 -0.72
CA GLY A 182 8.47 14.99 -2.13
C GLY A 182 9.95 14.76 -2.42
N LYS A 183 10.77 14.43 -1.41
CA LYS A 183 12.15 14.00 -1.60
C LYS A 183 12.24 12.48 -1.60
N PHE A 184 13.05 11.95 -2.52
CA PHE A 184 13.25 10.52 -2.65
C PHE A 184 14.43 10.05 -1.81
N LYS A 185 14.29 8.88 -1.22
CA LYS A 185 15.26 8.29 -0.33
C LYS A 185 15.64 6.90 -0.81
N ASP A 186 16.92 6.58 -0.75
CA ASP A 186 17.36 5.19 -0.92
C ASP A 186 16.94 4.37 0.30
N GLU A 187 16.03 3.42 0.09
CA GLU A 187 15.56 2.52 1.14
C GLU A 187 16.59 1.49 1.59
N LEU A 188 17.66 1.32 0.82
CA LEU A 188 18.77 0.42 1.16
C LEU A 188 19.99 1.15 1.70
N ALA A 189 19.88 2.45 1.95
CA ALA A 189 20.99 3.25 2.49
C ALA A 189 21.60 2.70 3.78
N SER A 190 20.81 1.99 4.61
CA SER A 190 21.33 1.29 5.82
C SER A 190 22.18 0.08 5.51
N HIS A 191 22.08 -0.49 4.31
CA HIS A 191 22.91 -1.61 3.82
C HIS A 191 24.09 -1.13 2.99
N PHE A 192 24.30 0.19 2.90
CA PHE A 192 25.42 0.76 2.13
C PHE A 192 26.76 0.14 2.56
N PRO A 193 27.66 -0.25 1.63
CA PRO A 193 27.61 -0.02 0.17
C PRO A 193 26.90 -1.13 -0.64
N CYS A 194 26.08 -1.95 -0.02
CA CYS A 194 25.43 -3.06 -0.69
C CYS A 194 24.35 -2.58 -1.65
N VAL A 195 24.30 -3.18 -2.84
CA VAL A 195 23.31 -2.96 -3.88
C VAL A 195 22.38 -4.17 -4.01
N ILE A 196 21.30 -4.03 -4.72
CA ILE A 196 20.40 -5.14 -5.04
C ILE A 196 21.12 -6.09 -6.00
N LYS A 197 21.24 -7.37 -5.63
CA LYS A 197 21.74 -8.44 -6.49
C LYS A 197 20.66 -8.96 -7.44
N GLU A 198 19.46 -9.18 -6.91
CA GLU A 198 18.37 -9.78 -7.65
C GLU A 198 17.01 -9.27 -7.16
N VAL A 199 16.07 -9.10 -8.10
CA VAL A 199 14.66 -8.80 -7.82
C VAL A 199 13.81 -9.87 -8.47
N VAL A 200 12.97 -10.53 -7.68
CA VAL A 200 11.93 -11.43 -8.18
C VAL A 200 10.59 -10.81 -7.87
N ALA A 201 9.87 -10.33 -8.88
CA ALA A 201 8.53 -9.80 -8.78
C ALA A 201 7.53 -10.76 -9.43
N LEU A 202 6.64 -11.34 -8.64
CA LEU A 202 5.64 -12.29 -9.14
C LEU A 202 4.42 -11.55 -9.72
N ARG A 203 3.96 -10.54 -9.01
CA ARG A 203 2.81 -9.69 -9.36
C ARG A 203 2.85 -8.40 -8.53
N PRO A 204 1.98 -7.42 -8.79
CA PRO A 204 1.88 -6.24 -7.95
C PRO A 204 1.76 -6.58 -6.46
N LYS A 205 2.60 -5.95 -5.63
CA LYS A 205 2.70 -6.18 -4.18
C LYS A 205 3.09 -7.61 -3.75
N ALA A 206 3.75 -8.37 -4.65
CA ALA A 206 4.31 -9.69 -4.33
C ALA A 206 5.71 -9.81 -4.96
N TYR A 207 6.75 -9.52 -4.18
CA TYR A 207 8.14 -9.49 -4.63
C TYR A 207 9.12 -9.89 -3.53
N SER A 208 10.32 -10.24 -3.95
CA SER A 208 11.47 -10.45 -3.07
C SER A 208 12.72 -9.81 -3.67
N ILE A 209 13.47 -9.08 -2.86
CA ILE A 209 14.71 -8.41 -3.20
C ILE A 209 15.84 -9.10 -2.43
N LEU A 210 16.88 -9.49 -3.13
CA LEU A 210 18.13 -10.00 -2.55
C LEU A 210 19.17 -8.88 -2.58
N VAL A 211 19.69 -8.51 -1.43
CA VAL A 211 20.71 -7.46 -1.27
C VAL A 211 22.12 -8.06 -1.29
N GLY A 212 23.11 -7.23 -1.53
CA GLY A 212 24.52 -7.63 -1.63
C GLY A 212 25.11 -8.33 -0.41
N ASP A 213 24.57 -8.08 0.77
CA ASP A 213 24.91 -8.72 2.04
C ASP A 213 24.14 -10.03 2.30
N ASP A 214 23.48 -10.56 1.28
CA ASP A 214 22.60 -11.74 1.32
C ASP A 214 21.33 -11.58 2.19
N SER A 215 21.07 -10.37 2.68
CA SER A 215 19.80 -10.05 3.29
C SER A 215 18.66 -10.02 2.26
N THR A 216 17.44 -10.29 2.70
CA THR A 216 16.27 -10.32 1.82
C THR A 216 15.17 -9.39 2.34
N LYS A 217 14.58 -8.62 1.44
CA LYS A 217 13.38 -7.82 1.70
C LYS A 217 12.25 -8.38 0.83
N SER A 218 11.23 -8.94 1.47
CA SER A 218 10.10 -9.57 0.77
C SER A 218 8.78 -8.97 1.20
N ALA A 219 7.88 -8.83 0.25
CA ALA A 219 6.50 -8.39 0.48
C ALA A 219 5.54 -9.30 -0.28
N CYS A 220 4.38 -9.57 0.31
CA CYS A 220 3.30 -10.28 -0.37
C CYS A 220 1.97 -9.85 0.26
N LYS A 221 1.17 -9.06 -0.47
CA LYS A 221 -0.14 -8.58 0.02
C LYS A 221 -1.05 -9.75 0.35
N GLY A 222 -1.72 -9.67 1.50
CA GLY A 222 -2.66 -10.69 1.97
C GLY A 222 -2.00 -11.94 2.57
N VAL A 223 -0.69 -11.94 2.80
CA VAL A 223 0.06 -12.99 3.50
C VAL A 223 0.55 -12.43 4.83
N ASN A 224 0.35 -13.19 5.91
CA ASN A 224 0.80 -12.80 7.24
C ASN A 224 2.33 -12.59 7.27
N ARG A 225 2.80 -11.54 7.94
CA ARG A 225 4.22 -11.20 8.04
C ARG A 225 5.08 -12.35 8.61
N ALA A 226 4.55 -13.09 9.58
CA ALA A 226 5.25 -14.26 10.13
C ALA A 226 5.50 -15.33 9.04
N VAL A 227 4.53 -15.53 8.14
CA VAL A 227 4.67 -16.46 7.00
C VAL A 227 5.63 -15.89 5.96
N ILE A 228 5.56 -14.58 5.65
CA ILE A 228 6.49 -13.96 4.70
C ILE A 228 7.93 -14.14 5.14
N LYS A 229 8.24 -14.02 6.44
CA LYS A 229 9.58 -14.24 7.00
C LYS A 229 10.11 -15.68 6.82
N THR A 230 9.22 -16.66 6.60
CA THR A 230 9.61 -18.05 6.30
C THR A 230 9.79 -18.32 4.80
N LEU A 231 9.37 -17.39 3.95
CA LEU A 231 9.47 -17.52 2.50
C LEU A 231 10.85 -17.00 2.04
N THR A 232 11.68 -17.90 1.57
CA THR A 232 13.00 -17.55 1.05
C THR A 232 12.94 -16.91 -0.32
N HIS A 233 13.96 -16.15 -0.68
CA HIS A 233 14.10 -15.57 -2.03
C HIS A 233 14.04 -16.65 -3.14
N GLU A 234 14.68 -17.80 -2.89
CA GLU A 234 14.62 -18.97 -3.76
C GLU A 234 13.18 -19.48 -3.99
N ARG A 235 12.32 -19.38 -2.98
CA ARG A 235 10.92 -19.79 -3.14
C ARG A 235 10.19 -18.87 -4.12
N PHE A 236 10.42 -17.56 -4.06
CA PHE A 236 9.89 -16.62 -5.05
C PHE A 236 10.40 -16.93 -6.46
N ARG A 237 11.70 -17.18 -6.60
CA ARG A 237 12.33 -17.57 -7.89
C ARG A 237 11.72 -18.87 -8.44
N SER A 238 11.58 -19.90 -7.62
CA SER A 238 10.97 -21.16 -8.00
C SER A 238 9.53 -20.99 -8.50
N VAL A 239 8.71 -20.19 -7.80
CA VAL A 239 7.33 -19.91 -8.23
C VAL A 239 7.30 -19.17 -9.57
N GLN A 240 8.23 -18.24 -9.79
CA GLN A 240 8.33 -17.53 -11.07
C GLN A 240 8.70 -18.47 -12.22
N GLN A 241 9.68 -19.35 -12.01
CA GLN A 241 10.20 -20.25 -13.05
C GLN A 241 9.24 -21.39 -13.36
N THR A 242 8.66 -22.01 -12.32
CA THR A 242 7.81 -23.19 -12.48
C THR A 242 6.34 -22.88 -12.71
N GLN A 243 5.93 -21.63 -12.45
CA GLN A 243 4.52 -21.20 -12.48
C GLN A 243 3.62 -21.95 -11.47
N GLN A 244 4.20 -22.67 -10.52
CA GLN A 244 3.47 -23.40 -9.49
C GLN A 244 3.16 -22.49 -8.30
N HIS A 245 1.94 -22.61 -7.79
CA HIS A 245 1.53 -21.86 -6.61
C HIS A 245 2.21 -22.41 -5.34
N HIS A 246 2.53 -21.53 -4.42
CA HIS A 246 2.94 -21.90 -3.08
C HIS A 246 1.80 -21.62 -2.09
N VAL A 247 1.37 -22.67 -1.39
CA VAL A 247 0.28 -22.61 -0.41
C VAL A 247 0.89 -22.54 1.00
N ALA A 248 0.34 -21.70 1.87
CA ALA A 248 0.76 -21.59 3.25
C ALA A 248 -0.43 -21.53 4.21
N LYS A 249 -0.21 -22.06 5.41
CA LYS A 249 -1.13 -21.90 6.55
C LYS A 249 -0.80 -20.63 7.30
N MET A 250 -1.82 -19.89 7.71
CA MET A 250 -1.65 -18.66 8.48
C MET A 250 -2.83 -18.43 9.41
N SER A 251 -2.56 -17.77 10.53
CA SER A 251 -3.59 -17.34 11.46
C SER A 251 -3.88 -15.86 11.27
N ARG A 252 -5.15 -15.50 11.35
CA ARG A 252 -5.57 -14.09 11.39
C ARG A 252 -6.65 -13.88 12.43
N ILE A 253 -6.73 -12.66 12.94
CA ILE A 253 -7.87 -12.23 13.76
C ILE A 253 -8.98 -11.78 12.81
N GLN A 254 -10.16 -12.32 12.98
CA GLN A 254 -11.33 -11.97 12.17
C GLN A 254 -12.50 -11.60 13.07
N ALA A 255 -13.22 -10.55 12.68
CA ALA A 255 -14.49 -10.19 13.30
C ALA A 255 -15.63 -10.80 12.48
N THR A 256 -16.47 -11.63 13.12
CA THR A 256 -17.65 -12.20 12.48
C THR A 256 -18.84 -12.00 13.44
N GLY A 257 -19.87 -11.28 13.01
CA GLY A 257 -21.04 -10.98 13.85
C GLY A 257 -20.68 -10.34 15.19
N HIS A 258 -19.74 -9.40 15.20
CA HIS A 258 -19.17 -8.72 16.40
C HIS A 258 -18.36 -9.62 17.35
N ASN A 259 -18.07 -10.85 16.99
CA ASN A 259 -17.12 -11.70 17.71
C ASN A 259 -15.74 -11.58 17.09
N LEU A 260 -14.72 -11.35 17.91
CA LEU A 260 -13.33 -11.45 17.51
C LEU A 260 -12.87 -12.89 17.75
N MET A 261 -12.32 -13.50 16.72
CA MET A 261 -11.78 -14.85 16.80
C MET A 261 -10.50 -14.97 16.00
N THR A 262 -9.59 -15.79 16.46
CA THR A 262 -8.44 -16.21 15.67
C THR A 262 -8.87 -17.39 14.82
N ILE A 263 -8.71 -17.25 13.51
CA ILE A 263 -8.96 -18.34 12.57
C ILE A 263 -7.65 -18.77 11.93
N GLU A 264 -7.54 -20.06 11.67
CA GLU A 264 -6.47 -20.63 10.87
C GLU A 264 -7.01 -20.87 9.46
N LEU A 265 -6.27 -20.43 8.47
CA LEU A 265 -6.64 -20.59 7.07
C LEU A 265 -5.45 -21.05 6.24
N THR A 266 -5.75 -21.82 5.22
CA THR A 266 -4.79 -22.24 4.21
C THR A 266 -5.10 -21.51 2.92
N LYS A 267 -4.13 -20.81 2.36
CA LYS A 267 -4.33 -20.09 1.10
C LYS A 267 -3.06 -20.04 0.25
N ILE A 268 -3.22 -19.72 -1.03
CA ILE A 268 -2.10 -19.45 -1.93
C ILE A 268 -1.34 -18.21 -1.41
N ALA A 269 -0.11 -18.43 -0.95
CA ALA A 269 0.76 -17.37 -0.50
C ALA A 269 1.53 -16.73 -1.66
N LEU A 270 2.12 -17.52 -2.54
CA LEU A 270 2.82 -17.02 -3.72
C LEU A 270 2.19 -17.56 -5.00
N SER A 271 2.04 -16.71 -5.97
CA SER A 271 1.58 -17.02 -7.31
C SER A 271 2.16 -16.02 -8.30
N SER A 272 2.65 -16.46 -9.42
CA SER A 272 3.06 -15.64 -10.54
C SER A 272 1.88 -15.27 -11.47
N TYR A 273 0.71 -15.84 -11.23
CA TYR A 273 -0.47 -15.55 -12.01
C TYR A 273 -1.07 -14.20 -11.62
N GLU A 274 -1.28 -13.33 -12.60
CA GLU A 274 -1.95 -12.03 -12.43
C GLU A 274 -3.37 -12.13 -13.01
N ASP A 275 -4.36 -12.09 -12.14
CA ASP A 275 -5.78 -12.26 -12.48
C ASP A 275 -6.50 -10.95 -12.83
N LYS A 276 -5.79 -9.80 -12.74
CA LYS A 276 -6.38 -8.47 -12.98
C LYS A 276 -6.10 -7.92 -14.36
N ARG A 277 -5.16 -8.50 -15.08
CA ARG A 277 -4.73 -8.03 -16.40
C ARG A 277 -4.61 -9.17 -17.39
N PHE A 278 -4.96 -8.86 -18.62
CA PHE A 278 -4.73 -9.71 -19.78
C PHE A 278 -3.49 -9.22 -20.51
N TYR A 279 -2.49 -10.07 -20.67
CA TYR A 279 -1.26 -9.74 -21.36
C TYR A 279 -1.39 -10.07 -22.85
N LEU A 280 -1.16 -9.06 -23.70
CA LEU A 280 -1.18 -9.21 -25.15
C LEU A 280 0.18 -9.69 -25.65
N ASP A 281 1.25 -9.17 -25.06
CA ASP A 281 2.64 -9.52 -25.31
C ASP A 281 3.49 -9.22 -24.08
N ALA A 282 4.82 -9.34 -24.19
CA ALA A 282 5.76 -9.12 -23.08
C ALA A 282 5.72 -7.69 -22.50
N THR A 283 5.21 -6.72 -23.25
CA THR A 283 5.23 -5.29 -22.87
C THR A 283 3.85 -4.67 -22.77
N HIS A 284 2.84 -5.26 -23.37
CA HIS A 284 1.49 -4.72 -23.41
C HIS A 284 0.49 -5.58 -22.65
N SER A 285 -0.35 -4.93 -21.87
CA SER A 285 -1.43 -5.59 -21.15
C SER A 285 -2.68 -4.72 -21.11
N ARG A 286 -3.85 -5.34 -20.95
CA ARG A 286 -5.14 -4.69 -20.76
C ARG A 286 -5.79 -5.14 -19.46
N ALA A 287 -6.61 -4.30 -18.87
CA ALA A 287 -7.45 -4.71 -17.75
C ALA A 287 -8.53 -5.69 -18.25
N TYR A 288 -8.91 -6.67 -17.43
CA TYR A 288 -10.05 -7.51 -17.74
C TYR A 288 -11.33 -6.68 -17.95
N GLY A 289 -12.10 -7.00 -18.98
CA GLY A 289 -13.30 -6.25 -19.35
C GLY A 289 -13.03 -5.00 -20.20
N HIS A 290 -11.81 -4.82 -20.70
CA HIS A 290 -11.52 -3.76 -21.66
C HIS A 290 -12.38 -3.93 -22.93
N CYS A 291 -12.90 -2.83 -23.48
CA CYS A 291 -13.84 -2.85 -24.61
C CYS A 291 -13.30 -3.56 -25.87
N ALA A 292 -11.98 -3.56 -26.08
CA ALA A 292 -11.35 -4.27 -27.18
C ALA A 292 -11.25 -5.80 -26.99
N ASP A 293 -11.56 -6.33 -25.79
CA ASP A 293 -11.42 -7.77 -25.51
C ASP A 293 -12.67 -8.59 -25.90
N GLN A 294 -13.76 -7.95 -26.34
CA GLN A 294 -14.98 -8.65 -26.71
C GLN A 294 -14.84 -9.47 -28.01
N SER A 295 -13.86 -9.13 -28.86
CA SER A 295 -13.63 -9.80 -30.14
C SER A 295 -12.62 -10.96 -30.08
N GLU A 296 -11.85 -11.10 -29.00
CA GLU A 296 -10.71 -12.02 -28.91
C GLU A 296 -10.88 -13.14 -27.85
N ARG A 297 -12.07 -13.27 -27.25
CA ARG A 297 -12.33 -14.32 -26.24
C ARG A 297 -12.49 -15.70 -26.88
N SER A 298 -11.37 -16.31 -27.26
CA SER A 298 -11.23 -17.75 -27.33
C SER A 298 -10.19 -18.20 -26.29
N VAL A 299 -10.54 -18.15 -25.03
CA VAL A 299 -9.64 -18.58 -23.94
C VAL A 299 -10.28 -19.74 -23.20
N ALA A 300 -9.46 -20.78 -22.99
CA ALA A 300 -9.80 -21.98 -22.25
C ALA A 300 -10.43 -21.65 -20.87
N PRO A 301 -11.42 -22.45 -20.42
CA PRO A 301 -12.06 -22.20 -19.15
C PRO A 301 -11.06 -22.35 -18.00
N LEU A 302 -11.01 -21.34 -17.13
CA LEU A 302 -10.32 -21.42 -15.86
C LEU A 302 -10.87 -22.58 -15.03
N PRO A 303 -10.03 -23.33 -14.31
CA PRO A 303 -10.53 -24.28 -13.35
C PRO A 303 -11.37 -23.53 -12.32
N ALA A 304 -12.60 -23.99 -12.11
CA ALA A 304 -13.52 -23.45 -11.13
C ALA A 304 -12.90 -23.62 -9.74
N ASP A 305 -12.42 -22.53 -9.15
CA ASP A 305 -12.02 -22.51 -7.76
C ASP A 305 -13.19 -21.96 -6.95
N ASN A 306 -13.82 -22.89 -6.20
CA ASN A 306 -14.90 -22.61 -5.27
C ASN A 306 -14.32 -21.87 -4.05
N THR A 307 -14.18 -20.57 -4.15
CA THR A 307 -14.01 -19.71 -2.97
C THR A 307 -14.76 -18.41 -3.17
N ASP A 308 -16.08 -18.54 -3.18
CA ASP A 308 -16.95 -17.44 -2.80
C ASP A 308 -16.80 -17.24 -1.32
N ALA A 309 -16.04 -16.26 -0.89
CA ALA A 309 -16.26 -15.50 0.34
C ALA A 309 -15.15 -14.46 0.56
N ASP A 310 -15.54 -13.23 0.72
CA ASP A 310 -14.80 -12.18 1.39
C ASP A 310 -13.68 -11.46 0.62
N SER A 311 -13.97 -10.96 -0.59
CA SER A 311 -13.16 -9.91 -1.20
C SER A 311 -13.41 -8.50 -0.62
N ASP A 312 -14.43 -8.34 0.24
CA ASP A 312 -14.90 -7.03 0.69
C ASP A 312 -14.28 -6.51 2.00
N ALA A 313 -13.47 -7.31 2.69
CA ALA A 313 -12.93 -6.90 4.00
C ALA A 313 -11.56 -6.19 3.93
N ASP A 314 -10.88 -6.21 2.79
CA ASP A 314 -9.47 -5.80 2.73
C ASP A 314 -9.21 -4.43 2.05
N GLU A 315 -10.25 -3.76 1.54
CA GLU A 315 -10.08 -2.45 0.90
C GLU A 315 -9.88 -1.28 1.88
N THR A 316 -10.08 -1.47 3.17
CA THR A 316 -9.90 -0.41 4.16
C THR A 316 -8.50 -0.32 4.77
N ALA A 317 -7.63 -1.28 4.51
CA ALA A 317 -6.27 -1.31 5.06
C ALA A 317 -5.19 -0.78 4.11
N SER A 318 -5.51 -0.44 2.87
CA SER A 318 -4.53 0.08 1.91
C SER A 318 -4.56 1.61 1.85
N ILE A 319 -4.37 2.27 2.99
CA ILE A 319 -4.11 3.70 3.01
C ILE A 319 -2.64 3.92 3.35
N VAL A 320 -1.90 4.13 2.27
CA VAL A 320 -0.76 5.03 2.14
C VAL A 320 0.41 4.78 3.06
N SER A 321 1.37 4.08 2.57
CA SER A 321 2.75 4.44 2.84
C SER A 321 3.22 5.40 1.75
N LEU A 322 3.07 6.71 1.96
CA LEU A 322 3.94 7.65 1.28
C LEU A 322 5.34 7.39 1.81
N SER A 323 6.20 6.89 0.94
CA SER A 323 7.59 6.52 1.16
C SER A 323 8.19 7.08 2.43
N ASN A 324 8.31 6.26 3.43
CA ASN A 324 9.44 6.30 4.35
C ASN A 324 9.53 4.99 5.11
N SER A 325 10.65 4.35 4.88
CA SER A 325 11.26 3.41 5.79
C SER A 325 10.68 3.44 7.19
N SER A 326 10.02 2.44 7.58
CA SER A 326 10.12 1.97 8.94
C SER A 326 9.37 0.66 9.05
N ASP A 327 10.11 -0.33 9.30
CA ASP A 327 9.69 -1.70 9.55
C ASP A 327 8.88 -1.88 10.85
N ASP A 328 8.37 -0.78 11.48
CA ASP A 328 7.96 -0.82 12.88
C ASP A 328 6.52 -0.37 13.17
N ILE A 329 5.61 -0.26 12.18
CA ILE A 329 4.24 0.25 12.47
C ILE A 329 3.17 -0.85 12.54
N GLU A 330 3.47 -2.10 12.30
CA GLU A 330 2.44 -3.15 12.31
C GLU A 330 2.14 -3.78 13.67
N GLU A 331 2.73 -3.31 14.79
CA GLU A 331 2.50 -3.92 16.11
C GLU A 331 1.36 -3.31 16.94
N ILE A 332 0.68 -2.26 16.47
CA ILE A 332 -0.39 -1.63 17.27
C ILE A 332 -1.64 -1.35 16.42
N ILE A 333 -2.24 -2.36 15.82
CA ILE A 333 -3.72 -2.41 15.59
C ILE A 333 -4.12 -3.88 15.41
#